data_43784f32060194061f4bcda5ade2ff2c
#
_entry.id   43784f32060194061f4bcda5ade2ff2c
#
_cell.length_a   1.000
_cell.length_b   1.000
_cell.length_c   1.000
_cell.angle_alpha   90.00
_cell.angle_beta   90.00
_cell.angle_gamma   90.00
#
_symmetry.space_group_name_H-M   'P 1'
#
loop_
_entity.id
_entity.type
_entity.pdbx_description
1 polymer ?
#
loop_
_entity_poly.entity_id
_entity_poly.type
_entity_poly.pdbx_seq_one_letter_code
_entity_poly.pdbx_strand_id
1 'polypeptide(L)'
;MVVPGSHKGKMYSLYDGKQFIGRVDDATETFLKSKQTPVVGSAGDVCLMHTRLAHGSAPNKSETSRGLYICVYTAADAVPLARNPMPSPNEGLVVRGKKQISARMINFEVELPQQPKSASFFTVQGQESATGK
;
A
#
# COMPACT_ATOMS: atom_id res chain seq x y z
N MET A 1 -8.74 0.37 -9.04
CA MET A 1 -8.21 -0.73 -9.88
C MET A 1 -7.45 -1.69 -8.99
N VAL A 2 -7.61 -2.98 -9.16
CA VAL A 2 -6.87 -4.03 -8.44
C VAL A 2 -6.41 -5.12 -9.41
N VAL A 3 -5.37 -5.86 -9.04
CA VAL A 3 -4.94 -7.05 -9.78
C VAL A 3 -5.35 -8.29 -8.99
N PRO A 4 -6.44 -8.97 -9.37
CA PRO A 4 -6.95 -10.13 -8.63
C PRO A 4 -5.88 -11.20 -8.44
N GLY A 5 -5.77 -11.75 -7.22
CA GLY A 5 -4.82 -12.82 -6.90
C GLY A 5 -3.38 -12.36 -6.64
N SER A 6 -3.00 -11.12 -6.95
CA SER A 6 -1.62 -10.64 -6.79
C SER A 6 -1.07 -10.71 -5.36
N HIS A 7 -1.92 -10.65 -4.35
CA HIS A 7 -1.54 -10.79 -2.94
C HIS A 7 -0.96 -12.18 -2.60
N LYS A 8 -1.20 -13.18 -3.43
CA LYS A 8 -0.65 -14.54 -3.29
C LYS A 8 0.65 -14.75 -4.07
N GLY A 9 0.99 -13.80 -4.95
CA GLY A 9 2.17 -13.84 -5.79
C GLY A 9 3.43 -13.33 -5.08
N LYS A 10 4.45 -13.03 -5.90
CA LYS A 10 5.69 -12.42 -5.43
C LYS A 10 5.43 -11.04 -4.81
N MET A 11 6.32 -10.61 -3.96
CA MET A 11 6.38 -9.22 -3.54
C MET A 11 7.10 -8.41 -4.61
N TYR A 12 6.59 -7.23 -4.88
CA TYR A 12 7.19 -6.29 -5.83
C TYR A 12 8.04 -5.31 -5.05
N SER A 13 9.22 -4.98 -5.57
CA SER A 13 10.07 -3.94 -5.02
C SER A 13 9.39 -2.57 -5.15
N LEU A 14 9.60 -1.73 -4.14
CA LEU A 14 9.23 -0.32 -4.16
C LEU A 14 10.46 0.59 -4.26
N TYR A 15 11.57 0.01 -4.73
CA TYR A 15 12.84 0.68 -4.95
C TYR A 15 13.18 0.72 -6.43
N ASP A 16 13.81 1.80 -6.85
CA ASP A 16 14.57 1.92 -8.09
C ASP A 16 16.06 1.90 -7.72
N GLY A 17 16.72 0.77 -7.98
CA GLY A 17 18.06 0.51 -7.47
C GLY A 17 18.12 0.61 -5.93
N LYS A 18 18.77 1.65 -5.41
CA LYS A 18 18.87 1.92 -3.96
C LYS A 18 17.92 3.01 -3.46
N GLN A 19 17.15 3.61 -4.34
CA GLN A 19 16.26 4.70 -4.01
C GLN A 19 14.84 4.17 -3.77
N PHE A 20 14.27 4.46 -2.61
CA PHE A 20 12.88 4.17 -2.33
C PHE A 20 11.98 5.14 -3.10
N ILE A 21 11.14 4.62 -3.99
CA ILE A 21 10.21 5.38 -4.81
C ILE A 21 8.74 5.18 -4.40
N GLY A 22 8.47 4.23 -3.50
CA GLY A 22 7.13 3.97 -2.96
C GLY A 22 6.11 3.44 -3.97
N ARG A 23 6.55 3.05 -5.15
CA ARG A 23 5.76 2.43 -6.22
C ARG A 23 6.57 1.35 -6.91
N VAL A 24 5.95 0.51 -7.70
CA VAL A 24 6.66 -0.45 -8.56
C VAL A 24 7.33 0.27 -9.73
N ASP A 25 8.34 -0.36 -10.33
CA ASP A 25 8.98 0.12 -11.56
C ASP A 25 8.02 0.14 -12.75
N ASP A 26 8.36 0.89 -13.78
CA ASP A 26 7.49 1.14 -14.93
C ASP A 26 7.16 -0.14 -15.73
N ALA A 27 8.10 -1.09 -15.81
CA ALA A 27 7.88 -2.37 -16.48
C ALA A 27 6.87 -3.23 -15.68
N THR A 28 7.05 -3.30 -14.37
CA THR A 28 6.13 -3.97 -13.45
C THR A 28 4.76 -3.29 -13.47
N GLU A 29 4.71 -1.97 -13.47
CA GLU A 29 3.46 -1.22 -13.55
C GLU A 29 2.70 -1.54 -14.84
N THR A 30 3.38 -1.53 -15.97
CA THR A 30 2.79 -1.90 -17.29
C THR A 30 2.23 -3.32 -17.28
N PHE A 31 2.99 -4.27 -16.74
CA PHE A 31 2.53 -5.65 -16.59
C PHE A 31 1.29 -5.76 -15.70
N LEU A 32 1.28 -5.08 -14.55
CA LEU A 32 0.16 -5.11 -13.62
C LEU A 32 -1.08 -4.42 -14.21
N LYS A 33 -0.89 -3.30 -14.92
CA LYS A 33 -1.98 -2.59 -15.60
C LYS A 33 -2.70 -3.47 -16.63
N SER A 34 -1.99 -4.36 -17.31
CA SER A 34 -2.62 -5.29 -18.28
C SER A 34 -3.56 -6.31 -17.63
N LYS A 35 -3.46 -6.52 -16.30
CA LYS A 35 -4.23 -7.52 -15.55
C LYS A 35 -5.21 -6.90 -14.54
N GLN A 36 -5.31 -5.60 -14.53
CA GLN A 36 -6.14 -4.91 -13.53
C GLN A 36 -7.63 -4.98 -13.85
N THR A 37 -8.41 -4.99 -12.79
CA THR A 37 -9.87 -4.95 -12.85
C THR A 37 -10.36 -3.75 -12.04
N PRO A 38 -11.38 -3.00 -12.51
CA PRO A 38 -11.96 -1.92 -11.74
C PRO A 38 -12.68 -2.48 -10.52
N VAL A 39 -12.54 -1.79 -9.39
CA VAL A 39 -13.41 -1.94 -8.22
C VAL A 39 -14.32 -0.73 -8.23
N VAL A 40 -15.59 -0.97 -8.48
CA VAL A 40 -16.63 0.05 -8.52
C VAL A 40 -17.60 -0.15 -7.37
N GLY A 41 -18.20 0.92 -6.90
CA GLY A 41 -19.15 0.90 -5.81
C GLY A 41 -19.87 2.24 -5.67
N SER A 42 -20.90 2.27 -4.87
CA SER A 42 -21.66 3.46 -4.51
C SER A 42 -21.06 4.15 -3.28
N ALA A 43 -21.45 5.37 -3.04
CA ALA A 43 -21.11 6.05 -1.78
C ALA A 43 -21.63 5.24 -0.59
N GLY A 44 -20.77 4.98 0.39
CA GLY A 44 -21.05 4.15 1.54
C GLY A 44 -20.62 2.69 1.42
N ASP A 45 -20.26 2.22 0.24
CA ASP A 45 -19.70 0.88 0.07
C ASP A 45 -18.33 0.74 0.75
N VAL A 46 -18.04 -0.46 1.22
CA VAL A 46 -16.78 -0.82 1.86
C VAL A 46 -16.03 -1.84 1.03
N CYS A 47 -14.78 -1.52 0.68
CA CYS A 47 -13.88 -2.45 0.02
C CYS A 47 -12.90 -3.04 1.04
N LEU A 48 -12.96 -4.35 1.25
CA LEU A 48 -11.97 -5.08 2.07
C LEU A 48 -10.93 -5.71 1.15
N MET A 49 -9.68 -5.35 1.33
CA MET A 49 -8.59 -5.91 0.52
C MET A 49 -7.37 -6.26 1.36
N HIS A 50 -6.62 -7.26 0.91
CA HIS A 50 -5.34 -7.61 1.50
C HIS A 50 -4.30 -6.53 1.18
N THR A 51 -3.46 -6.13 2.14
CA THR A 51 -2.46 -5.07 1.97
C THR A 51 -1.42 -5.36 0.86
N ARG A 52 -1.13 -6.62 0.57
CA ARG A 52 -0.27 -7.05 -0.55
C ARG A 52 -0.96 -7.07 -1.92
N LEU A 53 -2.24 -6.77 -1.99
CA LEU A 53 -2.94 -6.72 -3.27
C LEU A 53 -2.38 -5.55 -4.09
N ALA A 54 -1.87 -5.85 -5.28
CA ALA A 54 -1.44 -4.80 -6.20
C ALA A 54 -2.68 -3.99 -6.63
N HIS A 55 -2.64 -2.70 -6.36
CA HIS A 55 -3.76 -1.78 -6.58
C HIS A 55 -3.26 -0.41 -6.97
N GLY A 56 -4.14 0.38 -7.53
CA GLY A 56 -3.84 1.76 -7.88
C GLY A 56 -5.14 2.52 -8.16
N SER A 57 -5.01 3.81 -8.26
CA SER A 57 -6.11 4.72 -8.59
C SER A 57 -5.82 5.46 -9.89
N ALA A 58 -6.79 5.49 -10.78
CA ALA A 58 -6.74 6.42 -11.90
C ALA A 58 -6.96 7.86 -11.38
N PRO A 59 -6.39 8.87 -12.06
CA PRO A 59 -6.69 10.26 -11.75
C PRO A 59 -8.19 10.51 -11.76
N ASN A 60 -8.66 11.35 -10.83
CA ASN A 60 -10.02 11.83 -10.87
C ASN A 60 -10.15 12.88 -11.99
N LYS A 61 -10.94 12.56 -12.99
CA LYS A 61 -11.21 13.44 -14.14
C LYS A 61 -12.56 14.17 -14.04
N SER A 62 -13.27 13.99 -12.93
CA SER A 62 -14.52 14.70 -12.68
C SER A 62 -14.27 16.02 -11.94
N GLU A 63 -15.22 16.91 -11.98
CA GLU A 63 -15.18 18.19 -11.26
C GLU A 63 -15.52 18.03 -9.76
N THR A 64 -15.96 16.86 -9.34
CA THR A 64 -16.31 16.58 -7.96
C THR A 64 -15.22 15.85 -7.24
N SER A 65 -15.01 16.17 -5.97
CA SER A 65 -14.04 15.49 -5.10
C SER A 65 -14.43 14.02 -4.89
N ARG A 66 -13.44 13.11 -4.96
CA ARG A 66 -13.58 11.71 -4.61
C ARG A 66 -12.93 11.45 -3.25
N GLY A 67 -13.74 11.47 -2.20
CA GLY A 67 -13.30 11.11 -0.85
C GLY A 67 -13.06 9.60 -0.74
N LEU A 68 -11.98 9.20 -0.05
CA LEU A 68 -11.70 7.81 0.30
C LEU A 68 -11.23 7.78 1.76
N TYR A 69 -11.94 7.00 2.58
CA TYR A 69 -11.54 6.74 3.95
C TYR A 69 -10.82 5.39 4.03
N ILE A 70 -9.57 5.40 4.48
CA ILE A 70 -8.73 4.20 4.54
C ILE A 70 -8.49 3.84 6.00
N CYS A 71 -8.88 2.61 6.38
CA CYS A 71 -8.52 2.00 7.66
C CYS A 71 -7.61 0.81 7.42
N VAL A 72 -6.51 0.75 8.13
CA VAL A 72 -5.58 -0.38 8.09
C VAL A 72 -5.74 -1.21 9.36
N TYR A 73 -6.01 -2.48 9.19
CA TYR A 73 -6.07 -3.45 10.29
C TYR A 73 -5.01 -4.52 10.10
N THR A 74 -4.50 -5.02 11.20
CA THR A 74 -3.53 -6.10 11.21
C THR A 74 -3.95 -7.18 12.21
N ALA A 75 -3.43 -8.38 12.05
CA ALA A 75 -3.60 -9.41 13.06
C ALA A 75 -2.87 -8.98 14.35
N ALA A 76 -3.43 -9.33 15.51
CA ALA A 76 -2.85 -8.94 16.80
C ALA A 76 -1.47 -9.54 17.09
N ASP A 77 -1.10 -10.59 16.35
CA ASP A 77 0.21 -11.26 16.38
C ASP A 77 1.15 -10.80 15.24
N ALA A 78 0.77 -9.81 14.45
CA ALA A 78 1.63 -9.20 13.44
C ALA A 78 2.23 -7.90 13.99
N VAL A 79 3.55 -7.81 13.97
CA VAL A 79 4.30 -6.67 14.50
C VAL A 79 4.93 -5.90 13.34
N PRO A 80 4.81 -4.57 13.28
CA PRO A 80 5.43 -3.78 12.24
C PRO A 80 6.97 -3.85 12.34
N LEU A 81 7.63 -4.04 11.20
CA LEU A 81 9.09 -4.06 11.10
C LEU A 81 9.71 -2.67 11.02
N ALA A 82 8.93 -1.65 10.75
CA ALA A 82 9.36 -0.27 10.65
C ALA A 82 8.35 0.66 11.33
N ARG A 83 8.81 1.85 11.67
CA ARG A 83 7.93 2.88 12.24
C ARG A 83 6.83 3.25 11.24
N ASN A 84 5.61 3.38 11.73
CA ASN A 84 4.50 3.87 10.93
C ASN A 84 4.77 5.34 10.48
N PRO A 85 4.83 5.62 9.17
CA PRO A 85 5.03 6.98 8.67
C PRO A 85 3.84 7.91 8.92
N MET A 86 2.66 7.34 9.21
CA MET A 86 1.43 8.07 9.48
C MET A 86 0.82 7.60 10.81
N PRO A 87 1.45 7.94 11.95
CA PRO A 87 0.98 7.48 13.25
C PRO A 87 -0.44 7.99 13.53
N SER A 88 -1.21 7.19 14.22
CA SER A 88 -2.59 7.48 14.60
C SER A 88 -2.75 7.25 16.11
N PRO A 89 -3.62 7.99 16.80
CA PRO A 89 -3.92 7.73 18.21
C PRO A 89 -4.52 6.34 18.46
N ASN A 90 -5.00 5.68 17.41
CA ASN A 90 -5.56 4.32 17.46
C ASN A 90 -4.54 3.23 17.11
N GLU A 91 -3.27 3.59 16.89
CA GLU A 91 -2.23 2.62 16.55
C GLU A 91 -2.05 1.61 17.70
N GLY A 92 -2.10 0.32 17.36
CA GLY A 92 -2.02 -0.78 18.33
C GLY A 92 -3.29 -1.03 19.15
N LEU A 93 -4.39 -0.29 18.88
CA LEU A 93 -5.68 -0.56 19.51
C LEU A 93 -6.21 -1.92 19.06
N VAL A 94 -6.50 -2.79 20.02
CA VAL A 94 -7.15 -4.08 19.76
C VAL A 94 -8.65 -3.85 19.60
N VAL A 95 -9.14 -3.87 18.35
CA VAL A 95 -10.56 -3.67 18.04
C VAL A 95 -11.39 -4.94 18.20
N ARG A 96 -10.76 -6.11 18.13
CA ARG A 96 -11.39 -7.41 18.35
C ARG A 96 -10.39 -8.45 18.83
N GLY A 97 -10.77 -9.28 19.77
CA GLY A 97 -9.94 -10.34 20.34
C GLY A 97 -9.13 -9.86 21.54
N LYS A 98 -7.94 -10.41 21.72
CA LYS A 98 -7.04 -10.13 22.85
C LYS A 98 -5.67 -9.73 22.35
N LYS A 99 -4.98 -8.88 23.10
CA LYS A 99 -3.57 -8.55 22.85
C LYS A 99 -2.75 -9.85 22.94
N GLN A 100 -1.87 -10.05 21.97
CA GLN A 100 -0.96 -11.19 21.91
C GLN A 100 0.38 -10.83 22.59
N ILE A 101 1.02 -11.83 23.18
CA ILE A 101 2.36 -11.71 23.78
C ILE A 101 3.45 -12.29 22.88
N SER A 102 3.07 -12.87 21.74
CA SER A 102 3.95 -13.46 20.74
C SER A 102 3.65 -12.89 19.37
N ALA A 103 4.66 -12.80 18.53
CA ALA A 103 4.52 -12.42 17.13
C ALA A 103 4.64 -13.64 16.23
N ARG A 104 3.80 -13.65 15.17
CA ARG A 104 3.90 -14.64 14.10
C ARG A 104 4.94 -14.17 13.09
N MET A 105 5.95 -15.01 12.88
CA MET A 105 6.99 -14.75 11.90
C MET A 105 6.81 -15.66 10.69
N ILE A 106 7.18 -15.17 9.53
CA ILE A 106 7.26 -15.91 8.28
C ILE A 106 8.68 -15.79 7.76
N ASN A 107 9.20 -16.89 7.24
CA ASN A 107 10.60 -16.96 6.79
C ASN A 107 10.71 -16.48 5.32
N PHE A 108 10.72 -15.16 5.11
CA PHE A 108 11.09 -14.56 3.84
C PHE A 108 11.65 -13.16 4.06
N GLU A 109 12.45 -12.67 3.12
CA GLU A 109 13.00 -11.33 3.13
C GLU A 109 11.96 -10.30 2.67
N VAL A 110 11.96 -9.15 3.32
CA VAL A 110 11.14 -7.99 2.94
C VAL A 110 12.00 -6.74 2.89
N GLU A 111 11.75 -5.92 1.89
CA GLU A 111 12.33 -4.59 1.83
C GLU A 111 11.66 -3.69 2.88
N LEU A 112 12.47 -2.95 3.63
CA LEU A 112 11.95 -2.00 4.60
C LEU A 112 11.62 -0.69 3.90
N PRO A 113 10.40 -0.15 4.07
CA PRO A 113 10.05 1.13 3.50
C PRO A 113 10.90 2.25 4.13
N GLN A 114 11.40 3.15 3.31
CA GLN A 114 12.04 4.38 3.80
C GLN A 114 10.96 5.41 4.12
N GLN A 115 11.21 6.17 5.18
CA GLN A 115 10.34 7.31 5.48
C GLN A 115 10.56 8.40 4.42
N PRO A 116 9.49 8.95 3.83
CA PRO A 116 9.62 10.06 2.91
C PRO A 116 10.23 11.26 3.65
N LYS A 117 11.19 11.92 3.03
CA LYS A 117 11.83 13.13 3.55
C LYS A 117 10.87 14.33 3.60
N SER A 118 9.77 14.26 2.88
CA SER A 118 8.70 15.26 2.84
C SER A 118 7.38 14.68 3.33
N ALA A 119 6.45 15.54 3.69
CA ALA A 119 5.29 15.27 4.54
C ALA A 119 4.27 14.22 4.04
N SER A 120 4.40 13.66 2.83
CA SER A 120 3.40 12.74 2.30
C SER A 120 4.01 11.60 1.48
N PHE A 121 3.55 10.39 1.73
CA PHE A 121 3.85 9.22 0.91
C PHE A 121 3.42 9.44 -0.56
N PHE A 122 2.32 10.12 -0.78
CA PHE A 122 1.83 10.49 -2.11
C PHE A 122 2.77 11.45 -2.84
N THR A 123 3.50 12.31 -2.12
CA THR A 123 4.51 13.18 -2.73
C THR A 123 5.68 12.38 -3.29
N VAL A 124 6.08 11.30 -2.62
CA VAL A 124 7.16 10.41 -3.10
C VAL A 124 6.72 9.66 -4.35
N GLN A 125 5.48 9.15 -4.36
CA GLN A 125 4.91 8.42 -5.50
C GLN A 125 4.65 9.31 -6.72
N GLY A 126 4.37 10.61 -6.50
CA GLY A 126 4.10 11.59 -7.56
C GLY A 126 5.34 12.28 -8.10
N GLN A 127 6.52 12.07 -7.49
CA GLN A 127 7.79 12.54 -8.06
C GLN A 127 8.11 11.62 -9.25
N GLU A 128 7.90 12.13 -10.46
CA GLU A 128 8.45 11.51 -11.67
C GLU A 128 9.95 11.32 -11.47
N SER A 129 10.43 10.15 -11.87
CA SER A 129 11.85 9.87 -11.88
C SER A 129 12.56 11.00 -12.65
N ALA A 130 13.36 11.79 -11.95
CA ALA A 130 14.16 12.87 -12.55
C ALA A 130 15.25 12.35 -13.51
N THR A 131 15.15 11.10 -13.93
CA THR A 131 16.08 10.40 -14.84
C THR A 131 15.49 10.15 -16.22
N GLY A 132 14.52 10.97 -16.65
CA GLY A 132 14.00 10.99 -18.00
C GLY A 132 14.59 12.15 -18.80
N LYS A 133 15.90 12.12 -19.07
CA LYS A 133 16.55 12.80 -20.20
C LYS A 133 17.69 11.96 -20.70
#